data_647d71fa94fc305c57336be541756961
#
_entry.id   647d71fa94fc305c57336be541756961
#
_cell.length_a   1.000
_cell.length_b   1.000
_cell.length_c   1.000
_cell.angle_alpha   90.00
_cell.angle_beta   90.00
_cell.angle_gamma   90.00
#
_symmetry.space_group_name_H-M   'P 1'
#
loop_
_entity.id
_entity.type
_entity.pdbx_description
1 polymer ?
#
loop_
_entity_poly.entity_id
_entity_poly.type
_entity_poly.pdbx_seq_one_letter_code
_entity_poly.pdbx_strand_id
1 'polypeptide(L)'
;MQKRFYSTLILFAVWLGVFSQSGYDVRFNIKNNTDTMMYLVKTMFDRQYISDTCKKVKNGLVQFKGTKKLDKGVYTLVSQEKSIYFDFLINDSYTFTVNYDRNDIVNTLKSNGSKENEYMFEYLKFMTNTNADFNKYREQAKGKSKADSTKFVNEKLTSMNDKVQKFEESFLQKVKGTFVFDFINMKKEKEAEKVPLASNGRPDSLYRYYYYKNHFFDGVNFKDPRIISIPFFDDRIKRYFDGVIYQYSPDTLITEIDKVLASCDENSIVYNLLLGHFTSKYEQDKRMGFDKVFVHLGDKYITSGKAKDVYSPETIQAIKKRVDILRNLLIDTKAAELYMIDTTDGKKVMKMGFDTVKTSKGATDLYYKHVDALTPMFKTLYMVNAKYTVLVFWDVDCSHCQSEMPKLSEGLKKIKGKVDYKVYAVYTKEEYEKWRKYLIDKKYDFIHVFDPVHLNNIKDKYDINSTPVIYVLDKDKNIKGKKLAADQVADLLQYLDSIEKK
;
A
#
# COMPACT_ATOMS: atom_id res chain seq x y z
N MET A 1 48.03 82.33 0.76
CA MET A 1 47.64 81.43 -0.35
C MET A 1 46.77 80.32 0.16
N GLN A 2 45.45 80.48 0.05
CA GLN A 2 44.49 79.42 0.45
C GLN A 2 44.13 78.60 -0.76
N LYS A 3 44.43 77.30 -0.71
CA LYS A 3 43.96 76.34 -1.72
C LYS A 3 42.61 75.76 -1.27
N ARG A 4 41.57 76.08 -2.02
CA ARG A 4 40.25 75.44 -1.89
C ARG A 4 40.28 74.08 -2.53
N PHE A 5 39.95 73.01 -1.76
CA PHE A 5 39.61 71.65 -2.26
C PHE A 5 38.17 71.61 -2.54
N TYR A 6 37.79 71.34 -3.81
CA TYR A 6 36.43 70.93 -4.20
C TYR A 6 36.35 69.46 -4.08
N SER A 7 35.52 69.00 -3.16
CA SER A 7 35.15 67.58 -3.01
C SER A 7 33.95 67.29 -3.89
N THR A 8 34.16 66.55 -4.98
CA THR A 8 33.11 66.11 -5.88
C THR A 8 32.46 64.80 -5.31
N LEU A 9 31.27 64.91 -4.75
CA LEU A 9 30.51 63.77 -4.26
C LEU A 9 29.87 63.05 -5.46
N ILE A 10 30.44 61.88 -5.85
CA ILE A 10 29.85 60.99 -6.86
C ILE A 10 28.81 60.15 -6.14
N LEU A 11 27.49 60.44 -6.36
CA LEU A 11 26.39 59.61 -5.97
C LEU A 11 26.34 58.35 -6.86
N PHE A 12 26.80 57.20 -6.35
CA PHE A 12 26.54 55.92 -6.94
C PHE A 12 25.08 55.56 -6.61
N ALA A 13 24.16 55.73 -7.58
CA ALA A 13 22.84 55.19 -7.52
C ALA A 13 22.95 53.67 -7.71
N VAL A 14 23.00 52.92 -6.60
CA VAL A 14 22.87 51.45 -6.61
C VAL A 14 21.38 51.14 -6.99
N TRP A 15 21.18 50.80 -8.25
CA TRP A 15 19.95 50.18 -8.70
C TRP A 15 19.89 48.78 -8.05
N LEU A 16 19.25 48.68 -6.88
CA LEU A 16 18.76 47.43 -6.36
C LEU A 16 17.61 46.96 -7.25
N GLY A 17 17.96 46.21 -8.27
CA GLY A 17 16.96 45.44 -9.01
C GLY A 17 16.29 44.50 -8.02
N VAL A 18 15.12 44.86 -7.54
CA VAL A 18 14.20 43.97 -6.86
C VAL A 18 13.82 42.93 -7.91
N PHE A 19 14.55 41.81 -7.93
CA PHE A 19 14.04 40.60 -8.60
C PHE A 19 12.80 40.20 -7.82
N SER A 20 11.66 40.74 -8.23
CA SER A 20 10.37 40.23 -7.87
C SER A 20 10.37 38.77 -8.27
N GLN A 21 10.49 37.90 -7.31
CA GLN A 21 10.30 36.46 -7.52
C GLN A 21 8.87 36.35 -8.05
N SER A 22 8.73 36.24 -9.39
CA SER A 22 7.42 36.14 -10.04
C SER A 22 6.74 34.87 -9.52
N GLY A 23 5.72 35.04 -8.70
CA GLY A 23 4.90 33.95 -8.19
C GLY A 23 4.05 33.33 -9.30
N TYR A 24 2.75 33.19 -9.11
CA TYR A 24 1.82 32.73 -10.15
C TYR A 24 0.64 33.70 -10.27
N ASP A 25 0.04 33.74 -11.47
CA ASP A 25 -1.20 34.47 -11.79
C ASP A 25 -1.98 33.64 -12.83
N VAL A 26 -2.84 32.73 -12.35
CA VAL A 26 -3.64 31.83 -13.17
C VAL A 26 -5.09 32.32 -13.15
N ARG A 27 -5.63 32.59 -14.34
CA ARG A 27 -6.97 33.16 -14.53
C ARG A 27 -7.86 32.24 -15.32
N PHE A 28 -9.14 32.21 -14.96
CA PHE A 28 -10.18 31.54 -15.74
C PHE A 28 -11.31 32.54 -16.03
N ASN A 29 -11.61 32.74 -17.31
CA ASN A 29 -12.75 33.49 -17.78
C ASN A 29 -13.85 32.49 -18.12
N ILE A 30 -14.88 32.44 -17.32
CA ILE A 30 -15.92 31.43 -17.40
C ILE A 30 -17.23 32.09 -17.85
N LYS A 31 -17.63 31.80 -19.09
CA LYS A 31 -18.94 32.17 -19.59
C LYS A 31 -20.02 31.30 -18.92
N ASN A 32 -21.18 31.87 -18.62
CA ASN A 32 -22.29 31.20 -17.93
C ASN A 32 -21.97 30.66 -16.53
N ASN A 33 -20.99 31.27 -15.85
CA ASN A 33 -20.61 30.86 -14.51
C ASN A 33 -21.68 31.15 -13.48
N THR A 34 -21.92 30.22 -12.57
CA THR A 34 -22.82 30.35 -11.43
C THR A 34 -22.11 30.18 -10.07
N ASP A 35 -20.82 29.77 -10.09
CA ASP A 35 -20.07 29.60 -8.85
C ASP A 35 -19.62 30.95 -8.28
N THR A 36 -19.68 31.07 -6.96
CA THR A 36 -19.25 32.24 -6.20
C THR A 36 -17.85 32.09 -5.65
N MET A 37 -17.38 30.85 -5.49
CA MET A 37 -16.07 30.48 -4.98
C MET A 37 -15.51 29.25 -5.72
N MET A 38 -14.20 29.20 -5.94
CA MET A 38 -13.54 28.08 -6.58
C MET A 38 -12.21 27.75 -5.93
N TYR A 39 -11.80 26.50 -6.08
CA TYR A 39 -10.56 25.95 -5.55
C TYR A 39 -9.60 25.55 -6.65
N LEU A 40 -8.32 25.83 -6.42
CA LEU A 40 -7.19 25.26 -7.14
C LEU A 40 -6.69 24.05 -6.36
N VAL A 41 -6.88 22.86 -6.90
CA VAL A 41 -6.55 21.60 -6.23
C VAL A 41 -5.39 20.93 -6.94
N LYS A 42 -4.42 20.42 -6.18
CA LYS A 42 -3.33 19.58 -6.66
C LYS A 42 -3.52 18.15 -6.19
N THR A 43 -3.48 17.20 -7.09
CA THR A 43 -3.38 15.78 -6.75
C THR A 43 -1.93 15.44 -6.39
N MET A 44 -1.73 14.65 -5.35
CA MET A 44 -0.46 14.06 -4.97
C MET A 44 -0.69 12.59 -4.64
N PHE A 45 -0.47 11.74 -5.63
CA PHE A 45 -0.72 10.31 -5.57
C PHE A 45 -2.20 10.01 -5.24
N ASP A 46 -2.50 9.46 -4.06
CA ASP A 46 -3.86 9.11 -3.60
C ASP A 46 -4.60 10.24 -2.86
N ARG A 47 -4.00 11.44 -2.76
CA ARG A 47 -4.53 12.57 -2.00
C ARG A 47 -4.71 13.81 -2.83
N GLN A 48 -5.65 14.65 -2.42
CA GLN A 48 -5.89 15.94 -3.02
C GLN A 48 -5.72 17.07 -2.00
N TYR A 49 -5.05 18.14 -2.42
CA TYR A 49 -4.74 19.30 -1.57
C TYR A 49 -5.22 20.58 -2.23
N ILE A 50 -5.93 21.42 -1.47
CA ILE A 50 -6.27 22.77 -1.92
C ILE A 50 -4.99 23.60 -1.89
N SER A 51 -4.53 24.04 -3.07
CA SER A 51 -3.34 24.86 -3.24
C SER A 51 -3.65 26.35 -3.15
N ASP A 52 -4.85 26.77 -3.61
CA ASP A 52 -5.33 28.15 -3.52
C ASP A 52 -6.86 28.20 -3.58
N THR A 53 -7.44 29.33 -3.17
CA THR A 53 -8.90 29.56 -3.14
C THR A 53 -9.26 30.91 -3.68
N CYS A 54 -10.05 30.97 -4.74
CA CYS A 54 -10.73 32.18 -5.19
C CYS A 54 -12.04 32.34 -4.43
N LYS A 55 -12.05 33.22 -3.39
CA LYS A 55 -13.19 33.42 -2.49
C LYS A 55 -14.33 34.26 -3.09
N LYS A 56 -14.09 34.95 -4.18
CA LYS A 56 -15.10 35.79 -4.85
C LYS A 56 -14.89 35.74 -6.36
N VAL A 57 -15.75 35.02 -7.03
CA VAL A 57 -15.83 35.04 -8.49
C VAL A 57 -16.67 36.29 -8.89
N LYS A 58 -16.11 37.12 -9.77
CA LYS A 58 -16.79 38.33 -10.27
C LYS A 58 -16.91 38.24 -11.80
N ASN A 59 -18.13 38.35 -12.30
CA ASN A 59 -18.43 38.34 -13.74
C ASN A 59 -17.77 37.14 -14.48
N GLY A 60 -17.75 35.96 -13.85
CA GLY A 60 -17.12 34.76 -14.39
C GLY A 60 -15.59 34.76 -14.36
N LEU A 61 -14.95 35.78 -13.78
CA LEU A 61 -13.49 35.79 -13.58
C LEU A 61 -13.11 35.10 -12.27
N VAL A 62 -12.32 34.04 -12.38
CA VAL A 62 -11.64 33.37 -11.30
C VAL A 62 -10.14 33.65 -11.41
N GLN A 63 -9.51 34.12 -10.34
CA GLN A 63 -8.07 34.40 -10.34
C GLN A 63 -7.44 33.77 -9.10
N PHE A 64 -6.39 32.97 -9.35
CA PHE A 64 -5.47 32.46 -8.35
C PHE A 64 -4.15 33.18 -8.51
N LYS A 65 -3.70 33.88 -7.47
CA LYS A 65 -2.50 34.69 -7.51
C LYS A 65 -1.72 34.63 -6.23
N GLY A 66 -0.44 34.36 -6.31
CA GLY A 66 0.47 34.30 -5.17
C GLY A 66 1.87 34.76 -5.50
N THR A 67 2.64 35.09 -4.47
CA THR A 67 4.04 35.54 -4.61
C THR A 67 5.02 34.37 -4.67
N LYS A 68 4.66 33.20 -4.12
CA LYS A 68 5.47 31.99 -4.15
C LYS A 68 5.01 31.10 -5.31
N LYS A 69 5.94 30.60 -6.12
CA LYS A 69 5.61 29.65 -7.20
C LYS A 69 4.95 28.40 -6.65
N LEU A 70 3.96 27.91 -7.36
CA LEU A 70 3.36 26.60 -7.13
C LEU A 70 4.32 25.50 -7.67
N ASP A 71 4.24 24.32 -7.09
CA ASP A 71 4.97 23.18 -7.66
C ASP A 71 4.43 22.85 -9.05
N LYS A 72 5.33 22.44 -9.93
CA LYS A 72 4.94 21.99 -11.27
C LYS A 72 4.13 20.68 -11.20
N GLY A 73 3.19 20.52 -12.13
CA GLY A 73 2.38 19.30 -12.24
C GLY A 73 0.96 19.55 -12.72
N VAL A 74 0.11 18.54 -12.50
CA VAL A 74 -1.33 18.57 -12.83
C VAL A 74 -2.09 19.23 -11.68
N TYR A 75 -2.98 20.13 -12.05
CA TYR A 75 -3.92 20.80 -11.16
C TYR A 75 -5.35 20.65 -11.68
N THR A 76 -6.30 20.71 -10.79
CA THR A 76 -7.72 20.58 -11.08
C THR A 76 -8.46 21.83 -10.63
N LEU A 77 -9.32 22.36 -11.47
CA LEU A 77 -10.25 23.41 -11.10
C LEU A 77 -11.50 22.78 -10.49
N VAL A 78 -11.85 23.17 -9.26
CA VAL A 78 -12.94 22.56 -8.50
C VAL A 78 -13.91 23.64 -8.03
N SER A 79 -15.20 23.38 -8.16
CA SER A 79 -16.26 24.29 -7.70
C SER A 79 -16.39 24.30 -6.18
N GLN A 80 -17.15 25.27 -5.68
CA GLN A 80 -17.58 25.34 -4.27
C GLN A 80 -18.31 24.05 -3.81
N GLU A 81 -19.07 23.41 -4.68
CA GLU A 81 -19.81 22.17 -4.42
C GLU A 81 -18.95 20.90 -4.62
N LYS A 82 -17.62 21.06 -4.74
CA LYS A 82 -16.66 20.01 -5.01
C LYS A 82 -16.85 19.29 -6.36
N SER A 83 -17.53 19.90 -7.31
CA SER A 83 -17.57 19.40 -8.68
C SER A 83 -16.27 19.70 -9.39
N ILE A 84 -15.67 18.66 -9.98
CA ILE A 84 -14.44 18.77 -10.79
C ILE A 84 -14.81 19.29 -12.16
N TYR A 85 -14.15 20.36 -12.63
CA TYR A 85 -14.36 20.88 -13.97
C TYR A 85 -13.43 20.21 -14.99
N PHE A 86 -12.14 20.37 -14.83
CA PHE A 86 -11.11 19.76 -15.69
C PHE A 86 -9.71 19.87 -15.05
N ASP A 87 -8.81 19.05 -15.56
CA ASP A 87 -7.40 19.11 -15.23
C ASP A 87 -6.65 20.03 -16.19
N PHE A 88 -5.65 20.73 -15.67
CA PHE A 88 -4.75 21.59 -16.42
C PHE A 88 -3.34 21.55 -15.80
N LEU A 89 -2.38 22.16 -16.48
CA LEU A 89 -0.97 22.09 -16.09
C LEU A 89 -0.45 23.44 -15.56
N ILE A 90 0.29 23.38 -14.48
CA ILE A 90 1.22 24.43 -14.08
C ILE A 90 2.62 23.85 -14.31
N ASN A 91 3.21 24.12 -15.49
CA ASN A 91 4.49 23.57 -15.88
C ASN A 91 5.34 24.53 -16.72
N ASP A 92 4.93 24.78 -17.97
CA ASP A 92 5.61 25.68 -18.91
C ASP A 92 5.42 27.16 -18.55
N SER A 93 4.34 27.49 -17.86
CA SER A 93 4.00 28.84 -17.43
C SER A 93 3.38 28.87 -16.03
N TYR A 94 3.66 29.96 -15.33
CA TYR A 94 3.00 30.31 -14.05
C TYR A 94 2.00 31.45 -14.23
N THR A 95 1.91 32.02 -15.43
CA THR A 95 1.00 33.13 -15.75
C THR A 95 0.29 32.86 -17.06
N PHE A 96 -0.98 32.53 -16.97
CA PHE A 96 -1.81 32.23 -18.13
C PHE A 96 -3.30 32.42 -17.82
N THR A 97 -4.11 32.46 -18.89
CA THR A 97 -5.56 32.57 -18.80
C THR A 97 -6.22 31.44 -19.55
N VAL A 98 -7.19 30.78 -18.91
CA VAL A 98 -8.06 29.78 -19.53
C VAL A 98 -9.46 30.38 -19.74
N ASN A 99 -10.00 30.24 -20.96
CA ASN A 99 -11.34 30.69 -21.29
C ASN A 99 -12.21 29.48 -21.61
N TYR A 100 -13.42 29.42 -21.08
CA TYR A 100 -14.39 28.37 -21.43
C TYR A 100 -15.84 28.77 -21.13
N ASP A 101 -16.77 28.06 -21.76
CA ASP A 101 -18.20 28.14 -21.48
C ASP A 101 -18.59 26.96 -20.56
N ARG A 102 -19.23 27.24 -19.41
CA ARG A 102 -19.66 26.19 -18.47
C ARG A 102 -20.64 25.19 -19.09
N ASN A 103 -21.42 25.62 -20.09
CA ASN A 103 -22.42 24.76 -20.73
C ASN A 103 -21.78 23.78 -21.74
N ASP A 104 -20.55 24.07 -22.20
CA ASP A 104 -19.79 23.19 -23.10
C ASP A 104 -18.29 23.35 -22.84
N ILE A 105 -17.86 22.82 -21.69
CA ILE A 105 -16.51 23.03 -21.16
C ILE A 105 -15.46 22.58 -22.19
N VAL A 106 -15.47 21.30 -22.52
CA VAL A 106 -14.37 20.66 -23.27
C VAL A 106 -14.21 21.24 -24.68
N ASN A 107 -15.30 21.54 -25.38
CA ASN A 107 -15.22 22.09 -26.75
C ASN A 107 -14.81 23.57 -26.78
N THR A 108 -14.99 24.28 -25.67
CA THR A 108 -14.72 25.72 -25.57
C THR A 108 -13.45 26.07 -24.83
N LEU A 109 -12.78 25.10 -24.18
CA LEU A 109 -11.48 25.29 -23.50
C LEU A 109 -10.42 25.89 -24.45
N LYS A 110 -9.85 27.02 -24.03
CA LYS A 110 -8.75 27.71 -24.70
C LYS A 110 -7.77 28.24 -23.66
N SER A 111 -6.49 28.01 -23.85
CA SER A 111 -5.41 28.57 -23.03
C SER A 111 -4.71 29.71 -23.78
N ASN A 112 -4.38 30.78 -23.07
CA ASN A 112 -3.52 31.87 -23.54
C ASN A 112 -2.38 32.04 -22.56
N GLY A 113 -1.13 31.84 -22.99
CA GLY A 113 0.07 32.00 -22.15
C GLY A 113 0.62 30.70 -21.57
N SER A 114 0.05 29.53 -21.93
CA SER A 114 0.61 28.21 -21.66
C SER A 114 0.37 27.29 -22.86
N LYS A 115 1.46 26.87 -23.47
CA LYS A 115 1.41 26.00 -24.66
C LYS A 115 1.06 24.57 -24.31
N GLU A 116 1.52 24.10 -23.16
CA GLU A 116 1.17 22.76 -22.69
C GLU A 116 -0.32 22.62 -22.36
N ASN A 117 -0.95 23.66 -21.83
CA ASN A 117 -2.41 23.68 -21.64
C ASN A 117 -3.17 23.71 -22.97
N GLU A 118 -2.67 24.38 -24.02
CA GLU A 118 -3.27 24.26 -25.35
C GLU A 118 -3.26 22.81 -25.85
N TYR A 119 -2.13 22.12 -25.72
CA TYR A 119 -1.99 20.70 -26.07
C TYR A 119 -2.90 19.80 -25.22
N MET A 120 -2.93 20.01 -23.92
CA MET A 120 -3.78 19.25 -23.00
C MET A 120 -5.26 19.35 -23.38
N PHE A 121 -5.73 20.57 -23.71
CA PHE A 121 -7.12 20.82 -24.09
C PHE A 121 -7.44 20.25 -25.49
N GLU A 122 -6.50 20.28 -26.43
CA GLU A 122 -6.63 19.60 -27.74
C GLU A 122 -6.83 18.08 -27.56
N TYR A 123 -6.01 17.46 -26.72
CA TYR A 123 -6.13 16.03 -26.39
C TYR A 123 -7.47 15.71 -25.71
N LEU A 124 -7.83 16.46 -24.68
CA LEU A 124 -9.09 16.28 -23.93
C LEU A 124 -10.30 16.41 -24.88
N LYS A 125 -10.30 17.40 -25.75
CA LYS A 125 -11.38 17.63 -26.73
C LYS A 125 -11.52 16.44 -27.68
N PHE A 126 -10.41 15.95 -28.23
CA PHE A 126 -10.44 14.79 -29.11
C PHE A 126 -10.99 13.54 -28.40
N MET A 127 -10.49 13.23 -27.21
CA MET A 127 -10.91 12.04 -26.46
C MET A 127 -12.38 12.12 -26.01
N THR A 128 -12.84 13.28 -25.56
CA THR A 128 -14.23 13.47 -25.13
C THR A 128 -15.20 13.33 -26.30
N ASN A 129 -14.89 13.93 -27.45
CA ASN A 129 -15.73 13.82 -28.65
C ASN A 129 -15.75 12.38 -29.18
N THR A 130 -14.63 11.68 -29.16
CA THR A 130 -14.55 10.27 -29.54
C THR A 130 -15.40 9.39 -28.61
N ASN A 131 -15.36 9.61 -27.29
CA ASN A 131 -16.22 8.91 -26.34
C ASN A 131 -17.71 9.22 -26.55
N ALA A 132 -18.06 10.46 -26.87
CA ALA A 132 -19.45 10.85 -27.20
C ALA A 132 -19.94 10.13 -28.46
N ASP A 133 -19.11 10.02 -29.50
CA ASP A 133 -19.43 9.25 -30.71
C ASP A 133 -19.64 7.76 -30.38
N PHE A 134 -18.80 7.17 -29.55
CA PHE A 134 -18.96 5.78 -29.11
C PHE A 134 -20.29 5.55 -28.37
N ASN A 135 -20.67 6.44 -27.47
CA ASN A 135 -21.95 6.35 -26.77
C ASN A 135 -23.14 6.46 -27.76
N LYS A 136 -23.06 7.31 -28.78
CA LYS A 136 -24.06 7.35 -29.86
C LYS A 136 -24.17 6.01 -30.60
N TYR A 137 -23.04 5.37 -30.92
CA TYR A 137 -23.06 4.05 -31.57
C TYR A 137 -23.65 2.96 -30.66
N ARG A 138 -23.38 3.00 -29.37
CA ARG A 138 -24.04 2.07 -28.40
C ARG A 138 -25.55 2.28 -28.35
N GLU A 139 -26.01 3.52 -28.36
CA GLU A 139 -27.47 3.80 -28.42
C GLU A 139 -28.08 3.31 -29.73
N GLN A 140 -27.43 3.52 -30.88
CA GLN A 140 -27.88 3.03 -32.18
C GLN A 140 -27.92 1.48 -32.27
N ALA A 141 -27.13 0.80 -31.43
CA ALA A 141 -27.14 -0.66 -31.33
C ALA A 141 -28.34 -1.20 -30.54
N LYS A 142 -28.96 -0.36 -29.69
CA LYS A 142 -30.18 -0.73 -28.97
C LYS A 142 -31.31 -0.96 -29.96
N GLY A 143 -32.05 -2.03 -29.79
CA GLY A 143 -33.15 -2.42 -30.70
C GLY A 143 -32.76 -3.32 -31.89
N LYS A 144 -31.46 -3.60 -32.08
CA LYS A 144 -30.97 -4.63 -33.02
C LYS A 144 -30.99 -5.99 -32.37
N SER A 145 -30.98 -7.08 -33.18
CA SER A 145 -30.74 -8.41 -32.66
C SER A 145 -29.41 -8.47 -31.89
N LYS A 146 -29.27 -9.41 -30.95
CA LYS A 146 -28.00 -9.53 -30.17
C LYS A 146 -26.77 -9.72 -31.08
N ALA A 147 -26.89 -10.51 -32.13
CA ALA A 147 -25.82 -10.76 -33.10
C ALA A 147 -25.46 -9.50 -33.90
N ASP A 148 -26.46 -8.81 -34.45
CA ASP A 148 -26.28 -7.60 -35.26
C ASP A 148 -25.79 -6.43 -34.43
N SER A 149 -26.27 -6.31 -33.19
CA SER A 149 -25.79 -5.32 -32.23
C SER A 149 -24.30 -5.52 -31.92
N THR A 150 -23.90 -6.76 -31.62
CA THR A 150 -22.48 -7.09 -31.33
C THR A 150 -21.60 -6.83 -32.54
N LYS A 151 -22.00 -7.23 -33.74
CA LYS A 151 -21.26 -6.99 -34.97
C LYS A 151 -21.10 -5.49 -35.23
N PHE A 152 -22.19 -4.72 -35.17
CA PHE A 152 -22.17 -3.27 -35.36
C PHE A 152 -21.26 -2.56 -34.37
N VAL A 153 -21.37 -2.88 -33.08
CA VAL A 153 -20.52 -2.26 -32.03
C VAL A 153 -19.07 -2.61 -32.24
N ASN A 154 -18.72 -3.86 -32.58
CA ASN A 154 -17.35 -4.28 -32.82
C ASN A 154 -16.73 -3.56 -34.04
N GLU A 155 -17.46 -3.45 -35.15
CA GLU A 155 -17.00 -2.71 -36.33
C GLU A 155 -16.73 -1.23 -36.02
N LYS A 156 -17.62 -0.58 -35.25
CA LYS A 156 -17.43 0.81 -34.80
C LYS A 156 -16.29 0.96 -33.82
N LEU A 157 -16.12 0.04 -32.86
CA LEU A 157 -15.00 -0.01 -31.94
C LEU A 157 -13.66 -0.09 -32.67
N THR A 158 -13.53 -1.00 -33.65
CA THR A 158 -12.30 -1.15 -34.43
C THR A 158 -11.96 0.16 -35.13
N SER A 159 -12.94 0.75 -35.88
CA SER A 159 -12.74 2.03 -36.58
C SER A 159 -12.37 3.17 -35.61
N MET A 160 -12.94 3.19 -34.41
CA MET A 160 -12.63 4.21 -33.42
C MET A 160 -11.25 4.00 -32.79
N ASN A 161 -10.86 2.77 -32.50
CA ASN A 161 -9.52 2.45 -32.00
C ASN A 161 -8.46 2.88 -33.01
N ASP A 162 -8.67 2.61 -34.30
CA ASP A 162 -7.77 3.07 -35.36
C ASP A 162 -7.67 4.60 -35.43
N LYS A 163 -8.80 5.31 -35.26
CA LYS A 163 -8.84 6.77 -35.19
C LYS A 163 -8.08 7.31 -33.98
N VAL A 164 -8.27 6.72 -32.82
CA VAL A 164 -7.57 7.10 -31.56
C VAL A 164 -6.08 6.82 -31.72
N GLN A 165 -5.69 5.65 -32.20
CA GLN A 165 -4.28 5.29 -32.36
C GLN A 165 -3.56 6.25 -33.29
N LYS A 166 -4.13 6.53 -34.48
CA LYS A 166 -3.53 7.48 -35.44
C LYS A 166 -3.42 8.89 -34.89
N PHE A 167 -4.43 9.34 -34.15
CA PHE A 167 -4.38 10.65 -33.50
C PHE A 167 -3.27 10.65 -32.42
N GLU A 168 -3.24 9.67 -31.53
CA GLU A 168 -2.25 9.62 -30.46
C GLU A 168 -0.82 9.51 -30.98
N GLU A 169 -0.57 8.71 -32.03
CA GLU A 169 0.76 8.59 -32.64
C GLU A 169 1.26 9.95 -33.16
N SER A 170 0.43 10.65 -33.94
CA SER A 170 0.78 11.98 -34.45
C SER A 170 0.89 13.01 -33.33
N PHE A 171 -0.01 12.98 -32.39
CA PHE A 171 -0.06 13.92 -31.30
C PHE A 171 1.13 13.77 -30.33
N LEU A 172 1.55 12.55 -30.02
CA LEU A 172 2.73 12.29 -29.19
C LEU A 172 4.02 12.79 -29.84
N GLN A 173 4.15 12.71 -31.18
CA GLN A 173 5.28 13.34 -31.88
C GLN A 173 5.26 14.86 -31.72
N LYS A 174 4.07 15.47 -31.80
CA LYS A 174 3.86 16.91 -31.64
C LYS A 174 4.23 17.42 -30.25
N VAL A 175 3.93 16.63 -29.21
CA VAL A 175 4.13 17.04 -27.81
C VAL A 175 5.38 16.43 -27.17
N LYS A 176 6.25 15.81 -27.95
CA LYS A 176 7.49 15.18 -27.46
C LYS A 176 8.34 16.18 -26.67
N GLY A 177 8.79 15.76 -25.49
CA GLY A 177 9.59 16.59 -24.58
C GLY A 177 8.79 17.54 -23.67
N THR A 178 7.46 17.51 -23.74
CA THR A 178 6.58 18.24 -22.83
C THR A 178 6.01 17.32 -21.74
N PHE A 179 5.48 17.89 -20.65
CA PHE A 179 4.82 17.10 -19.62
C PHE A 179 3.49 16.48 -20.09
N VAL A 180 2.87 17.04 -21.13
CA VAL A 180 1.70 16.42 -21.79
C VAL A 180 2.07 15.06 -22.40
N PHE A 181 3.28 14.93 -22.94
CA PHE A 181 3.78 13.64 -23.43
C PHE A 181 3.82 12.59 -22.32
N ASP A 182 4.38 12.95 -21.16
CA ASP A 182 4.47 12.04 -20.01
C ASP A 182 3.08 11.70 -19.45
N PHE A 183 2.18 12.69 -19.39
CA PHE A 183 0.79 12.51 -18.97
C PHE A 183 0.03 11.50 -19.85
N ILE A 184 0.19 11.59 -21.18
CA ILE A 184 -0.48 10.67 -22.12
C ILE A 184 0.15 9.28 -22.04
N ASN A 185 1.48 9.18 -22.03
CA ASN A 185 2.19 7.90 -21.93
C ASN A 185 1.90 7.15 -20.63
N MET A 186 1.63 7.87 -19.55
CA MET A 186 1.22 7.25 -18.28
C MET A 186 -0.04 6.39 -18.43
N LYS A 187 -0.92 6.67 -19.40
CA LYS A 187 -2.13 5.88 -19.69
C LYS A 187 -1.87 4.69 -20.60
N LYS A 188 -0.79 4.71 -21.37
CA LYS A 188 -0.52 3.67 -22.37
C LYS A 188 -0.03 2.40 -21.72
N GLU A 189 -0.58 1.29 -22.17
CA GLU A 189 -0.15 -0.06 -21.83
C GLU A 189 0.32 -0.75 -23.09
N LYS A 190 1.45 -1.43 -22.99
CA LYS A 190 2.00 -2.16 -24.11
C LYS A 190 1.47 -3.59 -24.13
N GLU A 191 0.79 -3.94 -25.19
CA GLU A 191 0.42 -5.31 -25.51
C GLU A 191 1.41 -5.91 -26.52
N ALA A 192 1.55 -7.24 -26.50
CA ALA A 192 2.38 -7.94 -27.46
C ALA A 192 1.75 -7.86 -28.86
N GLU A 193 2.44 -7.23 -29.82
CA GLU A 193 1.98 -7.13 -31.22
C GLU A 193 1.85 -8.50 -31.88
N LYS A 194 2.77 -9.42 -31.55
CA LYS A 194 2.78 -10.80 -32.06
C LYS A 194 2.89 -11.76 -30.88
N VAL A 195 1.88 -12.59 -30.70
CA VAL A 195 1.87 -13.64 -29.69
C VAL A 195 2.18 -14.96 -30.36
N PRO A 196 3.25 -15.68 -29.97
CA PRO A 196 3.56 -16.99 -30.50
C PRO A 196 2.42 -17.98 -30.19
N LEU A 197 2.35 -19.06 -30.97
CA LEU A 197 1.42 -20.13 -30.70
C LEU A 197 1.99 -21.10 -29.67
N ALA A 198 1.19 -21.48 -28.69
CA ALA A 198 1.49 -22.56 -27.77
C ALA A 198 1.40 -23.94 -28.46
N SER A 199 1.84 -25.00 -27.79
CA SER A 199 1.81 -26.38 -28.31
C SER A 199 0.41 -26.89 -28.75
N ASN A 200 -0.64 -26.27 -28.22
CA ASN A 200 -2.04 -26.57 -28.58
C ASN A 200 -2.57 -25.77 -29.80
N GLY A 201 -1.70 -25.02 -30.48
CA GLY A 201 -2.03 -24.20 -31.65
C GLY A 201 -2.79 -22.90 -31.33
N ARG A 202 -2.99 -22.54 -30.06
CA ARG A 202 -3.62 -21.29 -29.63
C ARG A 202 -2.57 -20.24 -29.27
N PRO A 203 -2.91 -18.93 -29.32
CA PRO A 203 -2.01 -17.90 -28.84
C PRO A 203 -1.54 -18.19 -27.41
N ASP A 204 -0.23 -18.10 -27.17
CA ASP A 204 0.37 -18.38 -25.87
C ASP A 204 -0.01 -17.29 -24.85
N SER A 205 -0.90 -17.65 -23.92
CA SER A 205 -1.37 -16.75 -22.87
C SER A 205 -0.30 -16.40 -21.85
N LEU A 206 0.67 -17.30 -21.62
CA LEU A 206 1.78 -17.02 -20.71
C LEU A 206 2.74 -16.00 -21.32
N TYR A 207 3.07 -16.14 -22.61
CA TYR A 207 3.86 -15.15 -23.30
C TYR A 207 3.20 -13.76 -23.26
N ARG A 208 1.89 -13.68 -23.58
CA ARG A 208 1.12 -12.42 -23.52
C ARG A 208 1.17 -11.82 -22.10
N TYR A 209 0.96 -12.65 -21.10
CA TYR A 209 0.98 -12.21 -19.70
C TYR A 209 2.37 -11.67 -19.29
N TYR A 210 3.46 -12.42 -19.56
CA TYR A 210 4.81 -11.98 -19.20
C TYR A 210 5.25 -10.75 -19.98
N TYR A 211 4.86 -10.64 -21.25
CA TYR A 211 5.10 -9.45 -22.04
C TYR A 211 4.44 -8.23 -21.39
N TYR A 212 3.12 -8.31 -21.11
CA TYR A 212 2.35 -7.26 -20.46
C TYR A 212 2.97 -6.88 -19.10
N LYS A 213 3.26 -7.87 -18.24
CA LYS A 213 3.88 -7.65 -16.95
C LYS A 213 5.21 -6.90 -17.05
N ASN A 214 6.09 -7.31 -17.95
CA ASN A 214 7.44 -6.76 -18.06
C ASN A 214 7.45 -5.36 -18.68
N HIS A 215 6.43 -5.02 -19.48
CA HIS A 215 6.29 -3.73 -20.17
C HIS A 215 5.25 -2.81 -19.52
N PHE A 216 4.72 -3.18 -18.36
CA PHE A 216 3.63 -2.44 -17.71
C PHE A 216 4.00 -0.98 -17.37
N PHE A 217 5.22 -0.74 -16.96
CA PHE A 217 5.71 0.60 -16.62
C PHE A 217 6.51 1.27 -17.74
N ASP A 218 6.52 0.73 -18.94
CA ASP A 218 7.16 1.39 -20.08
C ASP A 218 6.53 2.77 -20.31
N GLY A 219 7.40 3.77 -20.50
CA GLY A 219 6.97 5.16 -20.67
C GLY A 219 6.70 5.92 -19.37
N VAL A 220 6.80 5.28 -18.20
CA VAL A 220 6.73 5.96 -16.89
C VAL A 220 8.12 6.44 -16.50
N ASN A 221 8.30 7.75 -16.39
CA ASN A 221 9.55 8.34 -15.92
C ASN A 221 9.52 8.53 -14.38
N PHE A 222 9.90 7.50 -13.62
CA PHE A 222 9.93 7.54 -12.15
C PHE A 222 10.91 8.57 -11.56
N LYS A 223 11.78 9.19 -12.36
CA LYS A 223 12.68 10.26 -11.91
C LYS A 223 12.03 11.64 -11.97
N ASP A 224 10.94 11.78 -12.69
CA ASP A 224 10.23 13.05 -12.78
C ASP A 224 9.31 13.27 -11.56
N PRO A 225 9.58 14.28 -10.71
CA PRO A 225 8.74 14.52 -9.53
C PRO A 225 7.30 14.91 -9.85
N ARG A 226 7.01 15.35 -11.08
CA ARG A 226 5.67 15.78 -11.51
C ARG A 226 4.69 14.62 -11.65
N ILE A 227 5.18 13.38 -11.86
CA ILE A 227 4.29 12.22 -12.08
C ILE A 227 3.36 11.94 -10.90
N ILE A 228 3.76 12.30 -9.68
CA ILE A 228 2.91 12.13 -8.49
C ILE A 228 1.62 12.97 -8.54
N SER A 229 1.60 14.01 -9.39
CA SER A 229 0.42 14.85 -9.60
C SER A 229 -0.53 14.33 -10.67
N ILE A 230 -0.11 13.33 -11.47
CA ILE A 230 -0.95 12.72 -12.47
C ILE A 230 -2.06 11.90 -11.80
N PRO A 231 -3.36 12.21 -11.98
CA PRO A 231 -4.45 11.63 -11.19
C PRO A 231 -4.56 10.10 -11.24
N PHE A 232 -4.04 9.46 -12.29
CA PHE A 232 -4.07 7.99 -12.47
C PHE A 232 -2.73 7.30 -12.23
N PHE A 233 -1.73 7.98 -11.66
CA PHE A 233 -0.45 7.35 -11.29
C PHE A 233 -0.63 6.35 -10.14
N ASP A 234 -1.40 6.71 -9.12
CA ASP A 234 -1.77 5.82 -8.02
C ASP A 234 -2.50 4.57 -8.52
N ASP A 235 -3.51 4.76 -9.39
CA ASP A 235 -4.26 3.64 -9.98
C ASP A 235 -3.35 2.70 -10.79
N ARG A 236 -2.32 3.24 -11.49
CA ARG A 236 -1.37 2.41 -12.23
C ARG A 236 -0.51 1.57 -11.30
N ILE A 237 -0.02 2.13 -10.20
CA ILE A 237 0.73 1.39 -9.16
C ILE A 237 -0.16 0.30 -8.55
N LYS A 238 -1.37 0.63 -8.11
CA LYS A 238 -2.32 -0.32 -7.53
C LYS A 238 -2.67 -1.43 -8.52
N ARG A 239 -2.96 -1.10 -9.76
CA ARG A 239 -3.33 -2.08 -10.79
C ARG A 239 -2.22 -3.09 -11.06
N TYR A 240 -0.95 -2.68 -10.99
CA TYR A 240 0.17 -3.61 -11.08
C TYR A 240 0.26 -4.53 -9.87
N PHE A 241 0.36 -3.96 -8.68
CA PHE A 241 0.61 -4.71 -7.45
C PHE A 241 -0.63 -5.44 -6.89
N ASP A 242 -1.84 -4.97 -7.16
CA ASP A 242 -3.10 -5.56 -6.69
C ASP A 242 -3.85 -6.35 -7.77
N GLY A 243 -3.44 -6.20 -9.03
CA GLY A 243 -4.05 -6.88 -10.18
C GLY A 243 -3.07 -7.80 -10.87
N VAL A 244 -2.08 -7.23 -11.58
CA VAL A 244 -1.19 -8.01 -12.47
C VAL A 244 -0.37 -9.04 -11.72
N ILE A 245 0.16 -8.68 -10.53
CA ILE A 245 1.05 -9.57 -9.75
C ILE A 245 0.46 -9.96 -8.39
N TYR A 246 -0.83 -9.75 -8.15
CA TYR A 246 -1.47 -10.00 -6.85
C TYR A 246 -1.32 -11.43 -6.34
N GLN A 247 -1.38 -12.43 -7.24
CA GLN A 247 -1.32 -13.85 -6.87
C GLN A 247 0.11 -14.40 -6.75
N TYR A 248 1.12 -13.57 -6.94
CA TYR A 248 2.51 -14.00 -6.83
C TYR A 248 2.98 -14.14 -5.38
N SER A 249 4.08 -14.90 -5.23
CA SER A 249 4.74 -15.07 -3.94
C SER A 249 5.28 -13.74 -3.38
N PRO A 250 5.50 -13.65 -2.06
CA PRO A 250 6.17 -12.50 -1.45
C PRO A 250 7.52 -12.16 -2.12
N ASP A 251 8.28 -13.16 -2.56
CA ASP A 251 9.59 -12.96 -3.21
C ASP A 251 9.46 -12.27 -4.57
N THR A 252 8.43 -12.61 -5.34
CA THR A 252 8.14 -11.91 -6.60
C THR A 252 7.74 -10.46 -6.34
N LEU A 253 6.89 -10.21 -5.34
CA LEU A 253 6.50 -8.85 -4.96
C LEU A 253 7.72 -8.02 -4.51
N ILE A 254 8.59 -8.58 -3.69
CA ILE A 254 9.85 -7.96 -3.26
C ILE A 254 10.67 -7.55 -4.50
N THR A 255 10.86 -8.48 -5.44
CA THR A 255 11.63 -8.22 -6.66
C THR A 255 11.03 -7.08 -7.48
N GLU A 256 9.72 -7.05 -7.66
CA GLU A 256 9.06 -6.01 -8.45
C GLU A 256 9.02 -4.65 -7.72
N ILE A 257 8.86 -4.61 -6.40
CA ILE A 257 8.99 -3.38 -5.61
C ILE A 257 10.41 -2.83 -5.72
N ASP A 258 11.41 -3.68 -5.57
CA ASP A 258 12.81 -3.28 -5.69
C ASP A 258 13.13 -2.68 -7.07
N LYS A 259 12.59 -3.24 -8.15
CA LYS A 259 12.72 -2.68 -9.50
C LYS A 259 12.12 -1.29 -9.62
N VAL A 260 10.90 -1.11 -9.10
CA VAL A 260 10.22 0.20 -9.14
C VAL A 260 10.99 1.24 -8.33
N LEU A 261 11.41 0.91 -7.10
CA LEU A 261 12.19 1.83 -6.27
C LEU A 261 13.57 2.14 -6.88
N ALA A 262 14.22 1.17 -7.52
CA ALA A 262 15.49 1.38 -8.24
C ALA A 262 15.34 2.25 -9.50
N SER A 263 14.14 2.39 -10.05
CA SER A 263 13.86 3.28 -11.19
C SER A 263 13.71 4.75 -10.77
N CYS A 264 13.56 5.02 -9.47
CA CYS A 264 13.51 6.37 -8.91
C CYS A 264 14.92 6.86 -8.56
N ASP A 265 15.11 8.17 -8.52
CA ASP A 265 16.27 8.73 -7.85
C ASP A 265 16.11 8.60 -6.33
N GLU A 266 17.14 8.10 -5.64
CA GLU A 266 17.11 7.88 -4.18
C GLU A 266 16.82 9.21 -3.44
N ASN A 267 15.95 9.18 -2.46
CA ASN A 267 15.44 10.33 -1.70
C ASN A 267 14.63 11.35 -2.52
N SER A 268 14.29 11.06 -3.79
CA SER A 268 13.34 11.89 -4.52
C SER A 268 11.93 11.79 -3.90
N ILE A 269 11.08 12.78 -4.19
CA ILE A 269 9.69 12.76 -3.70
C ILE A 269 8.91 11.53 -4.20
N VAL A 270 9.20 11.04 -5.41
CA VAL A 270 8.60 9.83 -5.98
C VAL A 270 9.05 8.59 -5.20
N TYR A 271 10.36 8.46 -4.96
CA TYR A 271 10.93 7.38 -4.16
C TYR A 271 10.33 7.35 -2.75
N ASN A 272 10.32 8.50 -2.06
CA ASN A 272 9.82 8.61 -0.70
C ASN A 272 8.34 8.24 -0.59
N LEU A 273 7.54 8.71 -1.54
CA LEU A 273 6.12 8.42 -1.62
C LEU A 273 5.85 6.94 -1.86
N LEU A 274 6.54 6.32 -2.84
CA LEU A 274 6.35 4.89 -3.16
C LEU A 274 6.86 3.99 -2.03
N LEU A 275 8.01 4.30 -1.42
CA LEU A 275 8.50 3.56 -0.25
C LEU A 275 7.51 3.63 0.91
N GLY A 276 6.98 4.83 1.20
CA GLY A 276 5.94 5.02 2.22
C GLY A 276 4.67 4.22 1.92
N HIS A 277 4.21 4.26 0.67
CA HIS A 277 3.05 3.51 0.21
C HIS A 277 3.22 2.00 0.39
N PHE A 278 4.33 1.43 -0.12
CA PHE A 278 4.57 -0.02 -0.01
C PHE A 278 4.76 -0.45 1.45
N THR A 279 5.48 0.33 2.25
CA THR A 279 5.69 0.01 3.67
C THR A 279 4.35 -0.07 4.41
N SER A 280 3.50 0.96 4.27
CA SER A 280 2.18 0.99 4.93
C SER A 280 1.27 -0.13 4.44
N LYS A 281 1.28 -0.41 3.13
CA LYS A 281 0.47 -1.48 2.54
C LYS A 281 0.84 -2.85 3.08
N TYR A 282 2.12 -3.21 3.09
CA TYR A 282 2.55 -4.55 3.48
C TYR A 282 2.69 -4.74 4.99
N GLU A 283 2.76 -3.67 5.79
CA GLU A 283 2.57 -3.73 7.24
C GLU A 283 1.17 -4.22 7.61
N GLN A 284 0.17 -3.83 6.82
CA GLN A 284 -1.25 -4.14 7.06
C GLN A 284 -1.73 -5.39 6.31
N ASP A 285 -0.90 -6.00 5.47
CA ASP A 285 -1.28 -7.16 4.66
C ASP A 285 -1.56 -8.37 5.58
N LYS A 286 -2.77 -8.93 5.45
CA LYS A 286 -3.23 -10.07 6.27
C LYS A 286 -2.95 -11.42 5.63
N ARG A 287 -2.46 -11.47 4.40
CA ARG A 287 -2.13 -12.72 3.73
C ARG A 287 -0.96 -13.39 4.43
N MET A 288 -1.09 -14.69 4.67
CA MET A 288 -0.06 -15.47 5.34
C MET A 288 1.27 -15.41 4.58
N GLY A 289 2.35 -15.05 5.26
CA GLY A 289 3.71 -14.95 4.70
C GLY A 289 4.03 -13.62 3.99
N PHE A 290 3.06 -12.72 3.76
CA PHE A 290 3.30 -11.44 3.08
C PHE A 290 3.96 -10.37 3.96
N ASP A 291 4.01 -10.57 5.25
CA ASP A 291 4.85 -9.78 6.16
C ASP A 291 6.36 -9.89 5.85
N LYS A 292 6.79 -10.90 5.06
CA LYS A 292 8.14 -10.97 4.47
C LYS A 292 8.46 -9.73 3.63
N VAL A 293 7.46 -9.19 2.91
CA VAL A 293 7.64 -7.96 2.12
C VAL A 293 7.90 -6.76 3.03
N PHE A 294 7.13 -6.61 4.12
CA PHE A 294 7.35 -5.53 5.09
C PHE A 294 8.71 -5.64 5.79
N VAL A 295 9.11 -6.86 6.18
CA VAL A 295 10.44 -7.12 6.78
C VAL A 295 11.54 -6.72 5.80
N HIS A 296 11.43 -7.12 4.52
CA HIS A 296 12.40 -6.74 3.49
C HIS A 296 12.51 -5.21 3.32
N LEU A 297 11.38 -4.51 3.24
CA LEU A 297 11.37 -3.04 3.14
C LEU A 297 12.01 -2.38 4.36
N GLY A 298 11.72 -2.90 5.54
CA GLY A 298 12.34 -2.45 6.79
C GLY A 298 13.85 -2.62 6.78
N ASP A 299 14.34 -3.81 6.44
CA ASP A 299 15.77 -4.12 6.44
C ASP A 299 16.54 -3.35 5.37
N LYS A 300 16.05 -3.40 4.13
CA LYS A 300 16.78 -2.87 2.99
C LYS A 300 16.76 -1.36 2.88
N TYR A 301 15.64 -0.74 3.24
CA TYR A 301 15.41 0.68 2.97
C TYR A 301 15.30 1.55 4.22
N ILE A 302 14.65 1.06 5.28
CA ILE A 302 14.33 1.90 6.44
C ILE A 302 15.47 1.88 7.46
N THR A 303 15.89 0.70 7.90
CA THR A 303 16.97 0.57 8.90
C THR A 303 18.35 0.86 8.33
N SER A 304 18.53 0.79 7.02
CA SER A 304 19.76 1.18 6.31
C SER A 304 19.97 2.69 6.20
N GLY A 305 19.01 3.51 6.63
CA GLY A 305 19.08 4.98 6.57
C GLY A 305 18.57 5.61 5.26
N LYS A 306 18.09 4.80 4.31
CA LYS A 306 17.56 5.28 3.01
C LYS A 306 16.15 5.89 3.10
N ALA A 307 15.53 5.87 4.27
CA ALA A 307 14.19 6.41 4.51
C ALA A 307 14.19 7.60 5.48
N LYS A 308 15.34 8.26 5.69
CA LYS A 308 15.46 9.39 6.63
C LYS A 308 14.55 10.58 6.30
N ASP A 309 14.23 10.75 5.01
CA ASP A 309 13.36 11.82 4.51
C ASP A 309 11.91 11.37 4.33
N VAL A 310 11.61 10.07 4.59
CA VAL A 310 10.26 9.49 4.52
C VAL A 310 9.57 9.53 5.87
N TYR A 311 10.31 9.21 6.94
CA TYR A 311 9.76 9.02 8.29
C TYR A 311 10.53 9.80 9.35
N SER A 312 9.81 10.18 10.41
CA SER A 312 10.48 10.72 11.61
C SER A 312 11.36 9.66 12.29
N PRO A 313 12.38 10.07 13.06
CA PRO A 313 13.22 9.14 13.81
C PRO A 313 12.42 8.18 14.71
N GLU A 314 11.34 8.66 15.33
CA GLU A 314 10.45 7.86 16.20
C GLU A 314 9.73 6.79 15.38
N THR A 315 9.23 7.15 14.20
CA THR A 315 8.58 6.21 13.27
C THR A 315 9.57 5.14 12.78
N ILE A 316 10.79 5.53 12.44
CA ILE A 316 11.86 4.59 12.06
C ILE A 316 12.12 3.58 13.19
N GLN A 317 12.21 4.03 14.44
CA GLN A 317 12.40 3.14 15.59
C GLN A 317 11.22 2.20 15.80
N ALA A 318 9.99 2.69 15.64
CA ALA A 318 8.79 1.86 15.72
C ALA A 318 8.76 0.77 14.64
N ILE A 319 9.05 1.15 13.38
CA ILE A 319 9.16 0.20 12.26
C ILE A 319 10.28 -0.82 12.54
N LYS A 320 11.45 -0.38 12.99
CA LYS A 320 12.57 -1.27 13.32
C LYS A 320 12.16 -2.31 14.36
N LYS A 321 11.56 -1.88 15.47
CA LYS A 321 11.05 -2.81 16.50
C LYS A 321 10.06 -3.80 15.91
N ARG A 322 9.17 -3.35 15.06
CA ARG A 322 8.17 -4.20 14.40
C ARG A 322 8.81 -5.22 13.46
N VAL A 323 9.78 -4.79 12.66
CA VAL A 323 10.57 -5.65 11.76
C VAL A 323 11.34 -6.71 12.53
N ASP A 324 11.99 -6.33 13.66
CA ASP A 324 12.75 -7.27 14.50
C ASP A 324 11.87 -8.38 15.09
N ILE A 325 10.63 -8.05 15.47
CA ILE A 325 9.65 -9.05 15.90
C ILE A 325 9.25 -9.97 14.73
N LEU A 326 8.83 -9.39 13.60
CA LEU A 326 8.28 -10.15 12.48
C LEU A 326 9.31 -11.01 11.76
N ARG A 327 10.59 -10.59 11.73
CA ARG A 327 11.67 -11.37 11.13
C ARG A 327 11.79 -12.76 11.74
N ASN A 328 11.61 -12.87 13.06
CA ASN A 328 11.65 -14.15 13.77
C ASN A 328 10.37 -14.98 13.65
N LEU A 329 9.36 -14.45 12.94
CA LEU A 329 8.06 -15.08 12.73
C LEU A 329 7.74 -15.31 11.26
N LEU A 330 8.72 -15.21 10.37
CA LEU A 330 8.52 -15.54 8.94
C LEU A 330 8.26 -17.03 8.76
N ILE A 331 7.56 -17.39 7.68
CA ILE A 331 7.39 -18.79 7.31
C ILE A 331 8.77 -19.45 7.15
N ASP A 332 8.90 -20.69 7.58
CA ASP A 332 10.11 -21.51 7.66
C ASP A 332 11.15 -21.04 8.70
N THR A 333 10.85 -20.01 9.48
CA THR A 333 11.69 -19.62 10.62
C THR A 333 11.36 -20.49 11.85
N LYS A 334 12.37 -20.86 12.62
CA LYS A 334 12.18 -21.62 13.85
C LYS A 334 11.49 -20.78 14.91
N ALA A 335 10.35 -21.25 15.42
CA ALA A 335 9.60 -20.62 16.48
C ALA A 335 10.45 -20.52 17.76
N ALA A 336 10.36 -19.42 18.49
CA ALA A 336 11.08 -19.24 19.74
C ALA A 336 10.64 -20.26 20.81
N GLU A 337 11.58 -20.76 21.61
CA GLU A 337 11.25 -21.65 22.73
C GLU A 337 10.38 -20.95 23.77
N LEU A 338 9.47 -21.73 24.37
CA LEU A 338 8.57 -21.31 25.42
C LEU A 338 8.74 -22.23 26.65
N TYR A 339 9.01 -21.63 27.81
CA TYR A 339 9.13 -22.31 29.07
C TYR A 339 7.85 -22.06 29.89
N MET A 340 6.92 -23.01 29.87
CA MET A 340 5.59 -22.84 30.43
C MET A 340 5.33 -23.88 31.56
N ILE A 341 4.33 -23.64 32.34
CA ILE A 341 3.85 -24.55 33.37
C ILE A 341 2.49 -25.12 32.96
N ASP A 342 2.26 -26.41 33.15
CA ASP A 342 0.98 -27.04 32.85
C ASP A 342 -0.03 -26.91 33.99
N THR A 343 -1.21 -27.41 33.74
CA THR A 343 -2.30 -27.41 34.75
C THR A 343 -2.04 -28.29 35.96
N THR A 344 -1.08 -29.23 35.90
CA THR A 344 -0.75 -30.15 37.01
C THR A 344 0.08 -29.46 38.06
N ASP A 345 1.09 -28.71 37.63
CA ASP A 345 2.04 -28.04 38.52
C ASP A 345 1.69 -26.56 38.76
N GLY A 346 0.75 -25.99 37.99
CA GLY A 346 0.38 -24.56 38.11
C GLY A 346 0.05 -24.11 39.51
N LYS A 347 -0.77 -24.86 40.26
CA LYS A 347 -1.12 -24.52 41.63
C LYS A 347 0.09 -24.56 42.61
N LYS A 348 1.04 -25.45 42.38
CA LYS A 348 2.27 -25.54 43.17
C LYS A 348 3.15 -24.31 42.92
N VAL A 349 3.31 -23.94 41.63
CA VAL A 349 4.12 -22.80 41.23
C VAL A 349 3.53 -21.48 41.74
N MET A 350 2.21 -21.28 41.62
CA MET A 350 1.54 -20.11 42.20
C MET A 350 1.81 -19.97 43.71
N LYS A 351 1.73 -21.06 44.49
CA LYS A 351 2.02 -21.07 45.93
C LYS A 351 3.48 -20.74 46.29
N MET A 352 4.41 -20.75 45.35
CA MET A 352 5.80 -20.29 45.55
C MET A 352 5.88 -18.74 45.62
N GLY A 353 4.77 -18.03 45.43
CA GLY A 353 4.64 -16.58 45.54
C GLY A 353 4.57 -15.85 44.19
N PHE A 354 4.52 -16.58 43.07
CA PHE A 354 4.43 -15.96 41.75
C PHE A 354 3.09 -15.26 41.49
N ASP A 355 2.03 -15.64 42.22
CA ASP A 355 0.71 -14.99 42.17
C ASP A 355 0.68 -13.59 42.82
N THR A 356 1.66 -13.26 43.64
CA THR A 356 1.73 -12.00 44.40
C THR A 356 2.82 -11.04 43.90
N VAL A 357 3.70 -11.51 43.06
CA VAL A 357 4.80 -10.72 42.49
C VAL A 357 4.29 -9.68 41.52
N LYS A 358 4.65 -8.39 41.73
CA LYS A 358 4.21 -7.25 40.93
C LYS A 358 5.33 -6.57 40.13
N THR A 359 6.57 -6.99 40.30
CA THR A 359 7.73 -6.37 39.65
C THR A 359 8.60 -7.40 38.95
N SER A 360 9.20 -7.02 37.82
CA SER A 360 10.13 -7.90 37.09
C SER A 360 11.31 -8.34 37.93
N LYS A 361 11.83 -7.47 38.82
CA LYS A 361 12.90 -7.82 39.73
C LYS A 361 12.43 -8.90 40.75
N GLY A 362 11.27 -8.70 41.35
CA GLY A 362 10.70 -9.68 42.26
C GLY A 362 10.45 -11.03 41.61
N ALA A 363 9.95 -11.08 40.38
CA ALA A 363 9.79 -12.30 39.62
C ALA A 363 11.15 -12.97 39.34
N THR A 364 12.17 -12.21 38.98
CA THR A 364 13.53 -12.73 38.81
C THR A 364 14.13 -13.29 40.07
N ASP A 365 14.04 -12.57 41.17
CA ASP A 365 14.54 -13.03 42.47
C ASP A 365 13.84 -14.33 42.92
N LEU A 366 12.52 -14.40 42.74
CA LEU A 366 11.71 -15.57 43.07
C LEU A 366 12.05 -16.77 42.16
N TYR A 367 12.27 -16.54 40.90
CA TYR A 367 12.73 -17.56 39.94
C TYR A 367 14.03 -18.20 40.38
N TYR A 368 15.06 -17.42 40.65
CA TYR A 368 16.36 -17.96 41.11
C TYR A 368 16.27 -18.66 42.44
N LYS A 369 15.40 -18.22 43.34
CA LYS A 369 15.15 -18.87 44.62
C LYS A 369 14.58 -20.28 44.46
N HIS A 370 13.78 -20.51 43.41
CA HIS A 370 13.04 -21.76 43.20
C HIS A 370 13.46 -22.53 41.94
N VAL A 371 14.55 -22.15 41.27
CA VAL A 371 14.94 -22.66 39.95
C VAL A 371 15.04 -24.18 39.89
N ASP A 372 15.62 -24.81 40.91
CA ASP A 372 15.78 -26.28 40.96
C ASP A 372 14.42 -27.00 41.04
N ALA A 373 13.47 -26.43 41.77
CA ALA A 373 12.12 -26.98 41.89
C ALA A 373 11.29 -26.72 40.63
N LEU A 374 11.49 -25.58 39.95
CA LEU A 374 10.77 -25.16 38.73
C LEU A 374 11.23 -25.94 37.50
N THR A 375 12.54 -26.19 37.36
CA THR A 375 13.13 -26.80 36.17
C THR A 375 12.41 -28.08 35.72
N PRO A 376 12.11 -29.07 36.58
CA PRO A 376 11.39 -30.29 36.17
C PRO A 376 9.89 -30.06 35.88
N MET A 377 9.32 -28.92 36.28
CA MET A 377 7.92 -28.58 36.01
C MET A 377 7.68 -27.92 34.68
N PHE A 378 8.74 -27.43 34.01
CA PHE A 378 8.55 -26.79 32.73
C PHE A 378 8.10 -27.77 31.66
N LYS A 379 7.07 -27.39 30.92
CA LYS A 379 6.61 -28.01 29.69
C LYS A 379 7.01 -27.07 28.54
N THR A 380 8.11 -27.39 27.86
CA THR A 380 8.59 -26.49 26.82
C THR A 380 7.96 -26.82 25.49
N LEU A 381 7.91 -25.83 24.60
CA LEU A 381 7.38 -25.99 23.24
C LEU A 381 8.17 -27.04 22.46
N TYR A 382 9.50 -27.08 22.63
CA TYR A 382 10.38 -28.02 21.91
C TYR A 382 10.26 -29.47 22.41
N MET A 383 9.75 -29.70 23.62
CA MET A 383 9.44 -31.03 24.12
C MET A 383 8.20 -31.67 23.51
N VAL A 384 7.40 -30.92 22.75
CA VAL A 384 6.22 -31.46 22.07
C VAL A 384 6.65 -32.37 20.93
N ASN A 385 6.58 -33.67 21.15
CA ASN A 385 6.91 -34.66 20.14
C ASN A 385 5.67 -34.99 19.28
N ALA A 386 5.60 -34.45 18.08
CA ALA A 386 4.61 -34.69 17.04
C ALA A 386 5.16 -34.17 15.69
N LYS A 387 4.64 -34.71 14.58
CA LYS A 387 4.99 -34.24 13.24
C LYS A 387 4.64 -32.76 13.06
N TYR A 388 3.49 -32.36 13.59
CA TYR A 388 3.07 -30.96 13.62
C TYR A 388 2.67 -30.52 15.03
N THR A 389 2.97 -29.26 15.36
CA THR A 389 2.51 -28.63 16.60
C THR A 389 1.61 -27.45 16.27
N VAL A 390 0.36 -27.48 16.73
CA VAL A 390 -0.54 -26.32 16.68
C VAL A 390 -0.30 -25.51 17.94
N LEU A 391 0.38 -24.39 17.83
CA LEU A 391 0.63 -23.45 18.92
C LEU A 391 -0.46 -22.39 18.92
N VAL A 392 -1.23 -22.32 20.00
CA VAL A 392 -2.33 -21.35 20.13
C VAL A 392 -2.19 -20.52 21.38
N PHE A 393 -2.23 -19.18 21.22
CA PHE A 393 -2.29 -18.21 22.32
C PHE A 393 -3.73 -17.76 22.49
N TRP A 394 -4.29 -17.91 23.66
CA TRP A 394 -5.70 -17.67 23.88
C TRP A 394 -6.03 -17.20 25.31
N ASP A 395 -7.26 -16.71 25.51
CA ASP A 395 -7.76 -16.20 26.77
C ASP A 395 -9.22 -16.65 26.97
N VAL A 396 -9.56 -17.05 28.19
CA VAL A 396 -10.92 -17.51 28.53
C VAL A 396 -11.96 -16.39 28.54
N ASP A 397 -11.54 -15.14 28.71
CA ASP A 397 -12.42 -13.96 28.70
C ASP A 397 -12.58 -13.32 27.34
N CYS A 398 -11.79 -13.75 26.39
CA CYS A 398 -11.89 -13.25 25.01
C CYS A 398 -13.08 -13.91 24.31
N SER A 399 -14.10 -13.13 23.95
CA SER A 399 -15.28 -13.63 23.24
C SER A 399 -14.94 -14.33 21.92
N HIS A 400 -13.93 -13.82 21.22
CA HIS A 400 -13.43 -14.43 19.99
C HIS A 400 -12.77 -15.79 20.25
N CYS A 401 -12.01 -15.93 21.32
CA CYS A 401 -11.46 -17.22 21.73
C CYS A 401 -12.55 -18.21 22.09
N GLN A 402 -13.62 -17.77 22.79
CA GLN A 402 -14.74 -18.64 23.15
C GLN A 402 -15.45 -19.21 21.93
N SER A 403 -15.46 -18.51 20.79
CA SER A 403 -16.02 -18.99 19.53
C SER A 403 -15.04 -19.84 18.72
N GLU A 404 -13.75 -19.49 18.70
CA GLU A 404 -12.75 -20.14 17.84
C GLU A 404 -12.16 -21.43 18.45
N MET A 405 -11.96 -21.51 19.78
CA MET A 405 -11.40 -22.71 20.39
C MET A 405 -12.25 -23.98 20.18
N PRO A 406 -13.60 -23.94 20.28
CA PRO A 406 -14.44 -25.09 19.93
C PRO A 406 -14.28 -25.51 18.45
N LYS A 407 -14.26 -24.54 17.49
CA LYS A 407 -14.07 -24.82 16.07
C LYS A 407 -12.72 -25.49 15.80
N LEU A 408 -11.65 -24.98 16.44
CA LEU A 408 -10.32 -25.59 16.36
C LEU A 408 -10.35 -27.04 16.85
N SER A 409 -10.96 -27.29 18.02
CA SER A 409 -11.06 -28.65 18.60
C SER A 409 -11.86 -29.59 17.69
N GLU A 410 -12.99 -29.15 17.15
CA GLU A 410 -13.84 -29.93 16.25
C GLU A 410 -13.14 -30.20 14.90
N GLY A 411 -12.51 -29.20 14.30
CA GLY A 411 -11.75 -29.36 13.07
C GLY A 411 -10.63 -30.38 13.21
N LEU A 412 -9.85 -30.28 14.29
CA LEU A 412 -8.74 -31.20 14.59
C LEU A 412 -9.22 -32.63 14.87
N LYS A 413 -10.36 -32.83 15.54
CA LYS A 413 -10.94 -34.17 15.76
C LYS A 413 -11.23 -34.92 14.44
N LYS A 414 -11.60 -34.21 13.37
CA LYS A 414 -11.89 -34.83 12.06
C LYS A 414 -10.68 -35.46 11.38
N ILE A 415 -9.48 -34.98 11.73
CA ILE A 415 -8.21 -35.44 11.20
C ILE A 415 -7.38 -36.29 12.19
N LYS A 416 -7.91 -36.53 13.40
CA LYS A 416 -7.27 -37.36 14.41
C LYS A 416 -7.03 -38.78 13.88
N GLY A 417 -5.81 -39.29 14.01
CA GLY A 417 -5.38 -40.60 13.46
C GLY A 417 -5.03 -40.59 11.98
N LYS A 418 -5.29 -39.49 11.23
CA LYS A 418 -4.88 -39.31 9.84
C LYS A 418 -3.61 -38.50 9.69
N VAL A 419 -3.45 -37.49 10.55
CA VAL A 419 -2.29 -36.60 10.62
C VAL A 419 -1.75 -36.66 12.06
N ASP A 420 -0.43 -36.74 12.24
CA ASP A 420 0.22 -36.68 13.54
C ASP A 420 0.40 -35.21 13.97
N TYR A 421 -0.38 -34.78 14.94
CA TYR A 421 -0.30 -33.44 15.51
C TYR A 421 -0.52 -33.43 17.02
N LYS A 422 -0.02 -32.38 17.68
CA LYS A 422 -0.36 -32.01 19.06
C LYS A 422 -0.69 -30.52 19.14
N VAL A 423 -1.56 -30.15 20.06
CA VAL A 423 -1.91 -28.76 20.33
C VAL A 423 -1.22 -28.30 21.62
N TYR A 424 -0.44 -27.22 21.52
CA TYR A 424 0.20 -26.54 22.63
C TYR A 424 -0.54 -25.22 22.87
N ALA A 425 -1.43 -25.21 23.88
CA ALA A 425 -2.39 -24.13 24.12
C ALA A 425 -1.93 -23.25 25.29
N VAL A 426 -1.43 -22.07 24.95
CA VAL A 426 -0.88 -21.09 25.90
C VAL A 426 -1.99 -20.15 26.35
N TYR A 427 -2.35 -20.21 27.61
CA TYR A 427 -3.19 -19.22 28.26
C TYR A 427 -2.39 -17.95 28.55
N THR A 428 -2.88 -16.80 28.06
CA THR A 428 -2.11 -15.55 28.02
C THR A 428 -2.33 -14.64 29.23
N LYS A 429 -3.09 -15.11 30.23
CA LYS A 429 -3.42 -14.41 31.48
C LYS A 429 -2.95 -15.19 32.68
N GLU A 430 -3.21 -14.65 33.88
CA GLU A 430 -2.73 -15.16 35.17
C GLU A 430 -3.84 -15.73 36.04
N GLU A 431 -5.12 -15.62 35.64
CA GLU A 431 -6.27 -16.08 36.45
C GLU A 431 -6.41 -17.61 36.41
N TYR A 432 -5.50 -18.29 37.10
CA TYR A 432 -5.34 -19.73 37.06
C TYR A 432 -6.63 -20.51 37.41
N GLU A 433 -7.35 -20.16 38.49
CA GLU A 433 -8.54 -20.90 38.92
C GLU A 433 -9.69 -20.77 37.94
N LYS A 434 -9.86 -19.61 37.34
CA LYS A 434 -10.85 -19.35 36.27
C LYS A 434 -10.55 -20.16 35.02
N TRP A 435 -9.29 -20.13 34.58
CA TRP A 435 -8.81 -20.93 33.47
C TRP A 435 -8.99 -22.42 33.70
N ARG A 436 -8.63 -22.93 34.90
CA ARG A 436 -8.83 -24.34 35.30
C ARG A 436 -10.29 -24.76 35.26
N LYS A 437 -11.20 -23.95 35.79
CA LYS A 437 -12.64 -24.21 35.73
C LYS A 437 -13.13 -24.34 34.30
N TYR A 438 -12.72 -23.39 33.44
CA TYR A 438 -13.07 -23.42 32.02
C TYR A 438 -12.60 -24.72 31.32
N LEU A 439 -11.37 -25.17 31.59
CA LEU A 439 -10.83 -26.39 30.96
C LEU A 439 -11.58 -27.67 31.43
N ILE A 440 -12.02 -27.73 32.68
CA ILE A 440 -12.82 -28.86 33.19
C ILE A 440 -14.15 -28.97 32.43
N ASP A 441 -14.77 -27.84 32.15
CA ASP A 441 -16.04 -27.78 31.41
C ASP A 441 -15.87 -28.17 29.93
N LYS A 442 -14.82 -27.67 29.27
CA LYS A 442 -14.64 -27.82 27.82
C LYS A 442 -13.92 -29.09 27.38
N LYS A 443 -13.06 -29.66 28.23
CA LYS A 443 -12.35 -30.95 28.01
C LYS A 443 -11.62 -31.01 26.66
N TYR A 444 -10.89 -29.95 26.30
CA TYR A 444 -10.06 -29.97 25.09
C TYR A 444 -8.89 -30.94 25.27
N ASP A 445 -8.62 -31.76 24.24
CA ASP A 445 -7.47 -32.68 24.18
C ASP A 445 -6.20 -31.93 23.75
N PHE A 446 -5.76 -30.95 24.56
CA PHE A 446 -4.64 -30.07 24.30
C PHE A 446 -3.63 -30.12 25.47
N ILE A 447 -2.37 -29.80 25.18
CA ILE A 447 -1.35 -29.51 26.18
C ILE A 447 -1.61 -28.08 26.67
N HIS A 448 -2.24 -27.93 27.78
CA HIS A 448 -2.65 -26.65 28.36
C HIS A 448 -1.56 -26.08 29.28
N VAL A 449 -1.05 -24.90 28.94
CA VAL A 449 0.06 -24.27 29.63
C VAL A 449 -0.15 -22.76 29.81
N PHE A 450 0.56 -22.17 30.77
CA PHE A 450 0.61 -20.73 31.03
C PHE A 450 1.99 -20.32 31.58
N ASP A 451 2.26 -19.03 31.71
CA ASP A 451 3.55 -18.49 32.16
C ASP A 451 3.44 -17.76 33.52
N PRO A 452 3.25 -18.46 34.64
CA PRO A 452 3.17 -17.84 35.97
C PRO A 452 4.51 -17.28 36.44
N VAL A 453 5.61 -17.70 35.80
CA VAL A 453 6.98 -17.33 36.17
C VAL A 453 7.46 -16.08 35.41
N HIS A 454 6.71 -15.66 34.38
CA HIS A 454 7.02 -14.51 33.51
C HIS A 454 8.36 -14.63 32.78
N LEU A 455 8.75 -15.84 32.39
CA LEU A 455 9.98 -16.09 31.63
C LEU A 455 9.85 -15.75 30.14
N ASN A 456 8.63 -15.73 29.62
CA ASN A 456 8.40 -15.59 28.19
C ASN A 456 7.78 -14.24 27.88
N ASN A 457 8.48 -13.40 27.16
CA ASN A 457 7.88 -12.21 26.54
C ASN A 457 7.09 -12.65 25.28
N ILE A 458 5.94 -13.32 25.49
CA ILE A 458 5.13 -13.86 24.38
C ILE A 458 4.64 -12.77 23.43
N LYS A 459 4.40 -11.56 23.93
CA LYS A 459 3.94 -10.43 23.13
C LYS A 459 4.96 -10.06 22.06
N ASP A 460 6.21 -9.90 22.41
CA ASP A 460 7.26 -9.53 21.47
C ASP A 460 7.79 -10.77 20.70
N LYS A 461 7.88 -11.96 21.34
CA LYS A 461 8.34 -13.17 20.67
C LYS A 461 7.38 -13.68 19.59
N TYR A 462 6.06 -13.52 19.78
CA TYR A 462 5.02 -14.11 18.92
C TYR A 462 4.02 -13.11 18.38
N ASP A 463 4.29 -11.81 18.50
CA ASP A 463 3.40 -10.75 18.00
C ASP A 463 1.96 -10.86 18.54
N ILE A 464 1.80 -11.14 19.84
CA ILE A 464 0.50 -11.33 20.48
C ILE A 464 -0.08 -9.97 20.90
N ASN A 465 -0.81 -9.33 19.99
CA ASN A 465 -1.52 -8.07 20.24
C ASN A 465 -3.02 -8.29 20.52
N SER A 466 -3.55 -9.43 20.12
CA SER A 466 -4.94 -9.89 20.38
C SER A 466 -4.96 -11.41 20.41
N THR A 467 -6.04 -12.00 20.94
CA THR A 467 -6.24 -13.45 21.01
C THR A 467 -7.53 -13.84 20.28
N PRO A 468 -7.65 -15.06 19.74
CA PRO A 468 -6.60 -16.08 19.66
C PRO A 468 -5.59 -15.79 18.55
N VAL A 469 -4.34 -16.27 18.71
CA VAL A 469 -3.34 -16.32 17.63
C VAL A 469 -2.89 -17.76 17.47
N ILE A 470 -2.95 -18.27 16.24
CA ILE A 470 -2.66 -19.69 15.94
C ILE A 470 -1.47 -19.76 14.97
N TYR A 471 -0.50 -20.59 15.33
CA TYR A 471 0.63 -21.01 14.49
C TYR A 471 0.56 -22.53 14.24
N VAL A 472 1.03 -22.96 13.09
CA VAL A 472 1.30 -24.37 12.78
C VAL A 472 2.80 -24.51 12.59
N LEU A 473 3.42 -25.41 13.34
CA LEU A 473 4.84 -25.69 13.33
C LEU A 473 5.10 -27.12 12.82
N ASP A 474 6.21 -27.33 12.11
CA ASP A 474 6.67 -28.68 11.76
C ASP A 474 7.36 -29.38 12.95
N LYS A 475 7.91 -30.58 12.71
CA LYS A 475 8.62 -31.38 13.73
C LYS A 475 9.83 -30.64 14.33
N ASP A 476 10.50 -29.81 13.54
CA ASP A 476 11.68 -29.04 13.94
C ASP A 476 11.31 -27.66 14.52
N LYS A 477 10.00 -27.41 14.67
CA LYS A 477 9.38 -26.17 15.16
C LYS A 477 9.53 -24.99 14.23
N ASN A 478 9.73 -25.22 12.92
CA ASN A 478 9.65 -24.16 11.93
C ASN A 478 8.18 -23.78 11.66
N ILE A 479 7.91 -22.51 11.51
CA ILE A 479 6.57 -21.95 11.28
C ILE A 479 6.12 -22.30 9.85
N LYS A 480 5.09 -23.14 9.71
CA LYS A 480 4.45 -23.47 8.43
C LYS A 480 3.14 -22.74 8.21
N GLY A 481 2.56 -22.21 9.26
CA GLY A 481 1.35 -21.39 9.20
C GLY A 481 1.29 -20.42 10.36
N LYS A 482 0.68 -19.27 10.17
CA LYS A 482 0.56 -18.24 11.20
C LYS A 482 -0.69 -17.39 11.04
N LYS A 483 -1.21 -16.89 12.19
CA LYS A 483 -2.42 -16.04 12.23
C LYS A 483 -3.61 -16.67 11.50
N LEU A 484 -3.73 -17.98 11.63
CA LEU A 484 -4.79 -18.78 11.01
C LEU A 484 -6.12 -18.60 11.75
N ALA A 485 -7.22 -18.63 11.02
CA ALA A 485 -8.53 -18.88 11.60
C ALA A 485 -8.63 -20.36 12.03
N ALA A 486 -9.40 -20.66 13.05
CA ALA A 486 -9.49 -22.00 13.63
C ALA A 486 -9.94 -23.08 12.62
N ASP A 487 -10.82 -22.74 11.69
CA ASP A 487 -11.34 -23.62 10.65
C ASP A 487 -10.29 -23.93 9.55
N GLN A 488 -9.28 -23.10 9.36
CA GLN A 488 -8.20 -23.30 8.38
C GLN A 488 -7.12 -24.28 8.85
N VAL A 489 -7.00 -24.52 10.14
CA VAL A 489 -5.88 -25.29 10.73
C VAL A 489 -5.87 -26.73 10.26
N ALA A 490 -7.03 -27.40 10.28
CA ALA A 490 -7.13 -28.80 9.89
C ALA A 490 -6.80 -28.99 8.40
N ASP A 491 -7.29 -28.11 7.53
CA ASP A 491 -7.02 -28.15 6.10
C ASP A 491 -5.53 -27.91 5.79
N LEU A 492 -4.90 -26.95 6.48
CA LEU A 492 -3.48 -26.70 6.33
C LEU A 492 -2.65 -27.93 6.76
N LEU A 493 -2.97 -28.56 7.89
CA LEU A 493 -2.28 -29.76 8.36
C LEU A 493 -2.39 -30.92 7.36
N GLN A 494 -3.58 -31.15 6.80
CA GLN A 494 -3.80 -32.17 5.77
C GLN A 494 -3.02 -31.86 4.49
N TYR A 495 -3.00 -30.59 4.06
CA TYR A 495 -2.22 -30.13 2.92
C TYR A 495 -0.73 -30.39 3.13
N LEU A 496 -0.16 -29.94 4.24
CA LEU A 496 1.25 -30.13 4.57
C LEU A 496 1.62 -31.62 4.61
N ASP A 497 0.80 -32.45 5.24
CA ASP A 497 1.03 -33.90 5.30
C ASP A 497 0.96 -34.58 3.93
N SER A 498 0.13 -34.06 3.02
CA SER A 498 -0.02 -34.57 1.65
C SER A 498 1.16 -34.27 0.75
N ILE A 499 1.81 -33.11 0.91
CA ILE A 499 2.97 -32.71 0.09
C ILE A 499 4.25 -33.39 0.54
N GLU A 500 4.41 -33.71 1.83
CA GLU A 500 5.57 -34.47 2.33
C GLU A 500 5.52 -35.98 2.00
N LYS A 501 4.34 -36.51 1.65
CA LYS A 501 4.18 -37.92 1.23
C LYS A 501 4.45 -38.14 -0.25
N LYS A 502 4.60 -37.07 -1.03
CA LYS A 502 4.96 -37.10 -2.45
C LYS A 502 6.45 -37.03 -2.65
#